data_b54509f4a529b72e9ffa54765fa450f4
#
_entry.id   b54509f4a529b72e9ffa54765fa450f4
#
_cell.length_a   1.000
_cell.length_b   1.000
_cell.length_c   1.000
_cell.angle_alpha   90.00
_cell.angle_beta   90.00
_cell.angle_gamma   90.00
#
_symmetry.space_group_name_H-M   'P 1'
#
loop_
_entity.id
_entity.type
_entity.pdbx_description
1 polymer ?
#
loop_
_entity_poly.entity_id
_entity_poly.type
_entity_poly.pdbx_seq_one_letter_code
_entity_poly.pdbx_strand_id
1 'polypeptide(L)'
;MACGEFSLIARYFDRVRSSRLDVELGIGDDCALLNIPEKQTLAISTDTLVAGNHFLPDIDPADLAYKALAVNLSDLAAMGADPAWLTLALTLPDVDEAWLESFSDSLFDLLNYYDMQLIGGDTTRGPLSMTLGIHGFVPMGRALTRSGAKPGDWIYVTGTPGDSAAGLAILQNRLQVADAKDADYLIKRHLRPSPRILQGQALRDLANSAIDLSDGLISDLGHIVKASDCGARIDLALLPFSDALSRHVEPEQALRWALSGGEDYELCFTVPELTRGALDVALGHLGVPFTCIGQMTADIEGLCFIRDGEPVTLDWKGYDHFATP
;
A
#
# COMPACT_ATOMS: atom_id res chain seq x y z
N MET A 1 22.51 -26.10 19.64
CA MET A 1 23.53 -25.55 18.73
C MET A 1 22.94 -24.30 18.12
N ALA A 2 23.66 -23.19 18.11
CA ALA A 2 23.14 -21.96 17.49
C ALA A 2 22.87 -22.25 16.01
N CYS A 3 21.66 -21.94 15.55
CA CYS A 3 21.28 -22.10 14.15
C CYS A 3 22.09 -21.07 13.34
N GLY A 4 22.92 -21.53 12.43
CA GLY A 4 23.68 -20.62 11.56
C GLY A 4 22.78 -20.01 10.49
N GLU A 5 23.21 -18.90 9.88
CA GLU A 5 22.48 -18.14 8.84
C GLU A 5 21.90 -19.04 7.74
N PHE A 6 22.72 -19.87 7.12
CA PHE A 6 22.26 -20.79 6.06
C PHE A 6 21.21 -21.80 6.54
N SER A 7 21.29 -22.25 7.82
CA SER A 7 20.29 -23.13 8.40
C SER A 7 18.96 -22.39 8.63
N LEU A 8 18.98 -21.09 8.97
CA LEU A 8 17.80 -20.25 9.08
C LEU A 8 17.14 -20.06 7.72
N ILE A 9 17.93 -19.69 6.72
CA ILE A 9 17.41 -19.50 5.34
C ILE A 9 16.76 -20.79 4.85
N ALA A 10 17.45 -21.93 4.95
CA ALA A 10 16.91 -23.22 4.49
C ALA A 10 15.64 -23.64 5.24
N ARG A 11 15.53 -23.33 6.53
CA ARG A 11 14.39 -23.73 7.35
C ARG A 11 13.17 -22.83 7.20
N TYR A 12 13.37 -21.51 7.15
CA TYR A 12 12.29 -20.54 7.24
C TYR A 12 11.96 -19.86 5.91
N PHE A 13 12.90 -19.77 4.98
CA PHE A 13 12.72 -19.00 3.73
C PHE A 13 12.84 -19.84 2.45
N ASP A 14 13.47 -21.01 2.46
CA ASP A 14 13.46 -21.92 1.32
C ASP A 14 12.27 -22.89 1.41
N ARG A 15 11.05 -22.35 1.27
CA ARG A 15 9.79 -23.09 1.42
C ARG A 15 8.95 -23.09 0.15
N VAL A 16 9.57 -23.06 -1.01
CA VAL A 16 8.84 -23.02 -2.28
C VAL A 16 8.04 -24.31 -2.47
N ARG A 17 6.71 -24.23 -2.40
CA ARG A 17 5.80 -25.38 -2.63
C ARG A 17 5.63 -25.70 -4.11
N SER A 18 5.65 -24.68 -4.98
CA SER A 18 5.62 -24.82 -6.44
C SER A 18 6.47 -23.70 -7.04
N SER A 19 7.45 -24.09 -7.87
CA SER A 19 8.23 -23.08 -8.59
C SER A 19 7.37 -22.46 -9.68
N ARG A 20 7.40 -21.14 -9.79
CA ARG A 20 6.81 -20.43 -10.93
C ARG A 20 7.58 -20.79 -12.20
N LEU A 21 6.89 -20.87 -13.33
CA LEU A 21 7.51 -21.21 -14.63
C LEU A 21 8.52 -20.15 -15.12
N ASP A 22 8.38 -18.93 -14.63
CA ASP A 22 9.26 -17.81 -14.94
C ASP A 22 10.49 -17.71 -14.01
N VAL A 23 10.65 -18.61 -13.03
CA VAL A 23 11.83 -18.75 -12.19
C VAL A 23 12.63 -19.96 -12.66
N GLU A 24 13.76 -19.70 -13.33
CA GLU A 24 14.70 -20.74 -13.78
C GLU A 24 15.58 -21.22 -12.61
N LEU A 25 16.03 -20.27 -11.77
CA LEU A 25 16.82 -20.51 -10.57
C LEU A 25 16.35 -19.54 -9.47
N GLY A 26 16.01 -20.06 -8.30
CA GLY A 26 15.60 -19.29 -7.12
C GLY A 26 16.67 -19.28 -6.04
N ILE A 27 16.22 -19.44 -4.76
CA ILE A 27 17.11 -19.51 -3.59
C ILE A 27 18.06 -20.69 -3.72
N GLY A 28 19.33 -20.49 -3.36
CA GLY A 28 20.34 -21.55 -3.25
C GLY A 28 21.59 -21.36 -4.12
N ASP A 29 21.66 -20.30 -4.91
CA ASP A 29 22.83 -19.88 -5.68
C ASP A 29 23.12 -18.39 -5.45
N ASP A 30 24.19 -17.85 -6.02
CA ASP A 30 24.61 -16.45 -5.87
C ASP A 30 23.59 -15.46 -6.41
N CYS A 31 22.79 -15.83 -7.41
CA CYS A 31 21.73 -15.00 -8.00
C CYS A 31 20.53 -15.85 -8.42
N ALA A 32 19.34 -15.26 -8.38
CA ALA A 32 18.18 -15.83 -9.04
C ALA A 32 18.25 -15.58 -10.55
N LEU A 33 17.77 -16.57 -11.35
CA LEU A 33 17.62 -16.44 -12.80
C LEU A 33 16.13 -16.45 -13.15
N LEU A 34 15.70 -15.40 -13.84
CA LEU A 34 14.29 -15.10 -14.05
C LEU A 34 14.00 -14.85 -15.53
N ASN A 35 12.88 -15.34 -16.00
CA ASN A 35 12.41 -15.13 -17.36
C ASN A 35 11.25 -14.13 -17.37
N ILE A 36 11.42 -13.00 -18.04
CA ILE A 36 10.34 -12.02 -18.21
C ILE A 36 9.43 -12.51 -19.36
N PRO A 37 8.11 -12.66 -19.12
CA PRO A 37 7.19 -13.09 -20.17
C PRO A 37 7.16 -12.10 -21.35
N GLU A 38 6.94 -12.61 -22.56
CA GLU A 38 6.84 -11.77 -23.76
C GLU A 38 5.73 -10.72 -23.62
N LYS A 39 5.96 -9.51 -24.16
CA LYS A 39 5.03 -8.37 -24.15
C LYS A 39 4.64 -7.88 -22.76
N GLN A 40 5.44 -8.18 -21.77
CA GLN A 40 5.33 -7.64 -20.42
C GLN A 40 6.47 -6.64 -20.13
N THR A 41 6.19 -5.67 -19.29
CA THR A 41 7.19 -4.78 -18.69
C THR A 41 7.35 -5.20 -17.23
N LEU A 42 8.57 -5.31 -16.75
CA LEU A 42 8.87 -5.59 -15.35
C LEU A 42 8.71 -4.31 -14.53
N ALA A 43 7.83 -4.36 -13.52
CA ALA A 43 7.68 -3.34 -12.49
C ALA A 43 8.44 -3.79 -11.24
N ILE A 44 9.21 -2.89 -10.64
CA ILE A 44 10.01 -3.16 -9.43
C ILE A 44 9.80 -2.03 -8.44
N SER A 45 9.55 -2.38 -7.17
CA SER A 45 9.59 -1.44 -6.05
C SER A 45 10.39 -2.03 -4.89
N THR A 46 10.79 -1.17 -3.96
CA THR A 46 11.54 -1.57 -2.78
C THR A 46 11.21 -0.68 -1.60
N ASP A 47 10.73 -1.28 -0.51
CA ASP A 47 10.49 -0.61 0.75
C ASP A 47 11.32 -1.20 1.88
N THR A 48 11.72 -0.33 2.81
CA THR A 48 12.39 -0.71 4.05
C THR A 48 11.53 -0.35 5.25
N LEU A 49 11.25 -1.34 6.09
CA LEU A 49 10.54 -1.15 7.34
C LEU A 49 11.55 -1.26 8.52
N VAL A 50 11.49 -0.29 9.42
CA VAL A 50 12.38 -0.18 10.59
C VAL A 50 11.54 -0.13 11.86
N ALA A 51 11.90 -0.94 12.86
CA ALA A 51 11.23 -0.96 14.15
C ALA A 51 11.24 0.43 14.82
N GLY A 52 10.11 0.82 15.39
CA GLY A 52 9.93 2.11 16.05
C GLY A 52 9.67 3.29 15.11
N ASN A 53 9.81 3.09 13.79
CA ASN A 53 9.48 4.10 12.78
C ASN A 53 8.26 3.67 11.95
N HIS A 54 8.33 2.51 11.30
CA HIS A 54 7.27 2.01 10.40
C HIS A 54 6.32 1.01 11.09
N PHE A 55 6.74 0.46 12.22
CA PHE A 55 5.92 -0.44 13.03
C PHE A 55 6.31 -0.37 14.51
N LEU A 56 5.37 -0.69 15.38
CA LEU A 56 5.59 -0.71 16.81
C LEU A 56 6.52 -1.87 17.17
N PRO A 57 7.48 -1.69 18.10
CA PRO A 57 8.46 -2.73 18.44
C PRO A 57 7.87 -4.04 18.96
N ASP A 58 6.64 -4.00 19.50
CA ASP A 58 5.89 -5.11 20.07
C ASP A 58 4.85 -5.72 19.10
N ILE A 59 4.92 -5.37 17.82
CA ILE A 59 4.05 -5.94 16.79
C ILE A 59 4.20 -7.47 16.72
N ASP A 60 3.08 -8.18 16.57
CA ASP A 60 3.09 -9.61 16.31
C ASP A 60 3.87 -9.94 15.02
N PRO A 61 4.77 -10.93 15.01
CA PRO A 61 5.58 -11.25 13.84
C PRO A 61 4.76 -11.66 12.60
N ALA A 62 3.59 -12.28 12.78
CA ALA A 62 2.71 -12.59 11.66
C ALA A 62 2.07 -11.33 11.06
N ASP A 63 1.70 -10.35 11.90
CA ASP A 63 1.18 -9.06 11.43
C ASP A 63 2.28 -8.25 10.75
N LEU A 64 3.50 -8.29 11.28
CA LEU A 64 4.65 -7.61 10.67
C LEU A 64 4.97 -8.17 9.27
N ALA A 65 5.02 -9.49 9.13
CA ALA A 65 5.26 -10.14 7.84
C ALA A 65 4.19 -9.79 6.82
N TYR A 66 2.91 -9.83 7.25
CA TYR A 66 1.78 -9.45 6.43
C TYR A 66 1.90 -7.99 5.98
N LYS A 67 2.09 -7.06 6.93
CA LYS A 67 2.22 -5.63 6.66
C LYS A 67 3.37 -5.37 5.69
N ALA A 68 4.55 -5.93 5.95
CA ALA A 68 5.74 -5.72 5.13
C ALA A 68 5.52 -6.12 3.66
N LEU A 69 4.87 -7.25 3.40
CA LEU A 69 4.55 -7.65 2.02
C LEU A 69 3.40 -6.83 1.44
N ALA A 70 2.37 -6.53 2.24
CA ALA A 70 1.18 -5.81 1.78
C ALA A 70 1.49 -4.38 1.33
N VAL A 71 2.37 -3.65 2.04
CA VAL A 71 2.76 -2.28 1.66
C VAL A 71 3.49 -2.28 0.31
N ASN A 72 4.40 -3.22 0.08
CA ASN A 72 5.07 -3.37 -1.20
C ASN A 72 4.11 -3.80 -2.33
N LEU A 73 3.14 -4.68 -2.04
CA LEU A 73 2.09 -5.04 -2.99
C LEU A 73 1.24 -3.83 -3.40
N SER A 74 1.09 -2.85 -2.52
CA SER A 74 0.37 -1.61 -2.82
C SER A 74 1.01 -0.82 -3.96
N ASP A 75 2.34 -0.76 -4.02
CA ASP A 75 3.06 -0.15 -5.14
C ASP A 75 2.74 -0.83 -6.48
N LEU A 76 2.73 -2.18 -6.48
CA LEU A 76 2.34 -2.92 -7.68
C LEU A 76 0.88 -2.67 -8.06
N ALA A 77 -0.01 -2.56 -7.07
CA ALA A 77 -1.41 -2.22 -7.30
C ALA A 77 -1.55 -0.83 -7.95
N ALA A 78 -0.81 0.17 -7.44
CA ALA A 78 -0.79 1.53 -7.99
C ALA A 78 -0.33 1.58 -9.45
N MET A 79 0.59 0.68 -9.83
CA MET A 79 1.06 0.53 -11.20
C MET A 79 0.17 -0.37 -12.08
N GLY A 80 -0.86 -1.00 -11.49
CA GLY A 80 -1.67 -2.01 -12.13
C GLY A 80 -0.87 -3.27 -12.49
N ALA A 81 0.18 -3.61 -11.75
CA ALA A 81 1.04 -4.76 -12.04
C ALA A 81 0.47 -6.07 -11.46
N ASP A 82 0.79 -7.17 -12.10
CA ASP A 82 0.54 -8.53 -11.63
C ASP A 82 1.74 -8.95 -10.75
N PRO A 83 1.58 -9.24 -9.46
CA PRO A 83 2.68 -9.65 -8.59
C PRO A 83 3.37 -10.93 -9.08
N ALA A 84 4.70 -11.04 -8.89
CA ALA A 84 5.44 -12.19 -9.35
C ALA A 84 6.51 -12.67 -8.35
N TRP A 85 7.46 -11.82 -7.98
CA TRP A 85 8.61 -12.23 -7.20
C TRP A 85 8.88 -11.28 -6.03
N LEU A 86 9.51 -11.83 -5.01
CA LEU A 86 9.96 -11.11 -3.82
C LEU A 86 11.43 -11.41 -3.53
N THR A 87 12.19 -10.40 -3.12
CA THR A 87 13.45 -10.54 -2.40
C THR A 87 13.28 -9.96 -0.99
N LEU A 88 13.92 -10.58 0.01
CA LEU A 88 13.82 -10.16 1.42
C LEU A 88 15.21 -10.04 2.04
N ALA A 89 15.64 -8.84 2.40
CA ALA A 89 16.76 -8.62 3.28
C ALA A 89 16.23 -8.37 4.71
N LEU A 90 16.53 -9.30 5.63
CA LEU A 90 16.03 -9.30 7.01
C LEU A 90 17.17 -9.10 8.00
N THR A 91 17.06 -8.07 8.83
CA THR A 91 18.00 -7.82 9.93
C THR A 91 17.30 -8.13 11.25
N LEU A 92 17.91 -9.00 12.06
CA LEU A 92 17.38 -9.47 13.33
C LEU A 92 18.35 -9.15 14.49
N PRO A 93 17.87 -8.71 15.67
CA PRO A 93 18.73 -8.51 16.82
C PRO A 93 19.31 -9.83 17.37
N ASP A 94 18.47 -10.87 17.41
CA ASP A 94 18.81 -12.22 17.84
C ASP A 94 17.94 -13.24 17.08
N VAL A 95 18.32 -14.51 17.17
CA VAL A 95 17.58 -15.63 16.58
C VAL A 95 16.52 -16.11 17.58
N ASP A 96 15.26 -15.83 17.26
CA ASP A 96 14.09 -16.40 17.95
C ASP A 96 13.34 -17.30 16.96
N GLU A 97 13.40 -18.62 17.19
CA GLU A 97 12.78 -19.60 16.29
C GLU A 97 11.26 -19.47 16.24
N ALA A 98 10.59 -19.12 17.35
CA ALA A 98 9.14 -18.95 17.38
C ALA A 98 8.72 -17.68 16.61
N TRP A 99 9.49 -16.60 16.74
CA TRP A 99 9.31 -15.38 15.97
C TRP A 99 9.45 -15.65 14.47
N LEU A 100 10.53 -16.35 14.08
CA LEU A 100 10.83 -16.68 12.68
C LEU A 100 9.78 -17.59 12.06
N GLU A 101 9.26 -18.58 12.81
CA GLU A 101 8.20 -19.47 12.34
C GLU A 101 6.92 -18.68 12.07
N SER A 102 6.47 -17.85 13.02
CA SER A 102 5.27 -17.02 12.87
C SER A 102 5.40 -16.01 11.72
N PHE A 103 6.56 -15.34 11.61
CA PHE A 103 6.84 -14.40 10.53
C PHE A 103 6.84 -15.08 9.16
N SER A 104 7.59 -16.18 9.01
CA SER A 104 7.71 -16.86 7.73
C SER A 104 6.40 -17.52 7.31
N ASP A 105 5.64 -18.10 8.23
CA ASP A 105 4.33 -18.70 7.90
C ASP A 105 3.38 -17.66 7.33
N SER A 106 3.24 -16.50 7.97
CA SER A 106 2.39 -15.41 7.48
C SER A 106 2.89 -14.83 6.15
N LEU A 107 4.20 -14.70 5.97
CA LEU A 107 4.80 -14.25 4.72
C LEU A 107 4.44 -15.19 3.57
N PHE A 108 4.66 -16.49 3.75
CA PHE A 108 4.39 -17.49 2.72
C PHE A 108 2.89 -17.69 2.46
N ASP A 109 2.03 -17.52 3.44
CA ASP A 109 0.57 -17.53 3.23
C ASP A 109 0.16 -16.41 2.27
N LEU A 110 0.70 -15.19 2.45
CA LEU A 110 0.40 -14.08 1.57
C LEU A 110 1.06 -14.20 0.20
N LEU A 111 2.30 -14.71 0.12
CA LEU A 111 2.96 -15.02 -1.15
C LEU A 111 2.14 -16.03 -1.97
N ASN A 112 1.67 -17.10 -1.31
CA ASN A 112 0.84 -18.12 -1.97
C ASN A 112 -0.51 -17.54 -2.44
N TYR A 113 -1.12 -16.64 -1.65
CA TYR A 113 -2.38 -16.00 -2.03
C TYR A 113 -2.27 -15.18 -3.31
N TYR A 114 -1.13 -14.51 -3.52
CA TYR A 114 -0.86 -13.70 -4.73
C TYR A 114 -0.06 -14.44 -5.82
N ASP A 115 0.13 -15.76 -5.68
CA ASP A 115 0.93 -16.58 -6.60
C ASP A 115 2.34 -16.02 -6.82
N MET A 116 2.96 -15.58 -5.73
CA MET A 116 4.32 -15.00 -5.74
C MET A 116 5.35 -16.02 -5.24
N GLN A 117 6.61 -15.82 -5.66
CA GLN A 117 7.74 -16.60 -5.18
C GLN A 117 8.80 -15.71 -4.52
N LEU A 118 9.26 -16.11 -3.32
CA LEU A 118 10.48 -15.59 -2.73
C LEU A 118 11.67 -16.19 -3.52
N ILE A 119 12.47 -15.32 -4.14
CA ILE A 119 13.53 -15.72 -5.06
C ILE A 119 14.94 -15.54 -4.51
N GLY A 120 15.08 -14.82 -3.38
CA GLY A 120 16.36 -14.55 -2.76
C GLY A 120 16.25 -13.53 -1.64
N GLY A 121 17.39 -13.16 -1.08
CA GLY A 121 17.47 -12.18 -0.02
C GLY A 121 18.73 -12.32 0.81
N ASP A 122 18.71 -11.73 2.01
CA ASP A 122 19.81 -11.76 2.95
C ASP A 122 19.27 -11.85 4.37
N THR A 123 20.04 -12.44 5.30
CA THR A 123 19.69 -12.46 6.71
C THR A 123 20.91 -12.07 7.53
N THR A 124 20.83 -10.98 8.28
CA THR A 124 21.96 -10.46 9.03
C THR A 124 21.57 -10.08 10.45
N ARG A 125 22.55 -9.82 11.31
CA ARG A 125 22.35 -9.41 12.70
C ARG A 125 22.41 -7.88 12.83
N GLY A 126 21.41 -7.29 13.49
CA GLY A 126 21.35 -5.86 13.79
C GLY A 126 20.00 -5.45 14.36
N PRO A 127 19.70 -4.15 14.46
CA PRO A 127 18.37 -3.68 14.83
C PRO A 127 17.30 -4.23 13.88
N LEU A 128 16.14 -4.64 14.42
CA LEU A 128 15.06 -5.22 13.62
C LEU A 128 14.65 -4.28 12.49
N SER A 129 14.90 -4.73 11.28
CA SER A 129 14.48 -4.05 10.05
C SER A 129 14.40 -5.06 8.91
N MET A 130 13.64 -4.73 7.89
CA MET A 130 13.51 -5.55 6.70
C MET A 130 13.37 -4.69 5.46
N THR A 131 13.99 -5.12 4.39
CA THR A 131 13.85 -4.53 3.07
C THR A 131 13.29 -5.58 2.13
N LEU A 132 12.15 -5.26 1.52
CA LEU A 132 11.51 -6.12 0.55
C LEU A 132 11.67 -5.49 -0.84
N GLY A 133 12.20 -6.26 -1.79
CA GLY A 133 12.20 -5.90 -3.20
C GLY A 133 11.08 -6.67 -3.90
N ILE A 134 10.04 -5.97 -4.36
CA ILE A 134 8.90 -6.59 -5.01
C ILE A 134 8.96 -6.41 -6.52
N HIS A 135 8.56 -7.45 -7.24
CA HIS A 135 8.60 -7.49 -8.70
C HIS A 135 7.26 -7.95 -9.24
N GLY A 136 6.81 -7.34 -10.30
CA GLY A 136 5.58 -7.71 -10.97
C GLY A 136 5.62 -7.42 -12.45
N PHE A 137 4.61 -7.85 -13.17
CA PHE A 137 4.48 -7.63 -14.60
C PHE A 137 3.31 -6.72 -14.92
N VAL A 138 3.51 -5.88 -15.90
CA VAL A 138 2.42 -5.09 -16.47
C VAL A 138 2.46 -5.25 -17.99
N PRO A 139 1.32 -5.44 -18.68
CA PRO A 139 1.32 -5.49 -20.14
C PRO A 139 1.97 -4.25 -20.72
N MET A 140 2.81 -4.43 -21.75
CA MET A 140 3.60 -3.35 -22.36
C MET A 140 2.70 -2.16 -22.74
N GLY A 141 3.03 -0.97 -22.24
CA GLY A 141 2.29 0.27 -22.47
C GLY A 141 0.98 0.41 -21.66
N ARG A 142 0.74 -0.46 -20.68
CA ARG A 142 -0.48 -0.47 -19.85
C ARG A 142 -0.25 -0.11 -18.39
N ALA A 143 0.96 0.26 -18.02
CA ALA A 143 1.26 0.68 -16.65
C ALA A 143 0.46 1.94 -16.28
N LEU A 144 -0.16 1.93 -15.13
CA LEU A 144 -0.65 3.13 -14.48
C LEU A 144 0.55 3.93 -13.97
N THR A 145 0.46 5.24 -14.04
CA THR A 145 1.54 6.13 -13.57
C THR A 145 0.95 7.32 -12.82
N ARG A 146 1.78 8.00 -12.04
CA ARG A 146 1.38 9.26 -11.39
C ARG A 146 1.16 10.37 -12.41
N SER A 147 1.82 10.32 -13.57
CA SER A 147 1.63 11.25 -14.68
C SER A 147 0.50 10.80 -15.60
N GLY A 148 -0.15 11.77 -16.26
CA GLY A 148 -1.19 11.48 -17.25
C GLY A 148 -2.58 11.97 -16.87
N ALA A 149 -2.79 12.43 -15.63
CA ALA A 149 -4.01 13.14 -15.25
C ALA A 149 -4.20 14.40 -16.11
N LYS A 150 -5.44 14.72 -16.43
CA LYS A 150 -5.80 15.87 -17.26
C LYS A 150 -6.84 16.74 -16.56
N PRO A 151 -6.83 18.04 -16.78
CA PRO A 151 -7.95 18.89 -16.34
C PRO A 151 -9.28 18.33 -16.80
N GLY A 152 -10.22 18.23 -15.86
CA GLY A 152 -11.54 17.62 -16.10
C GLY A 152 -11.64 16.15 -15.72
N ASP A 153 -10.54 15.45 -15.46
CA ASP A 153 -10.57 14.07 -14.94
C ASP A 153 -11.18 14.06 -13.53
N TRP A 154 -12.00 13.06 -13.24
CA TRP A 154 -12.57 12.82 -11.92
C TRP A 154 -11.59 12.09 -11.02
N ILE A 155 -11.48 12.53 -9.78
CA ILE A 155 -10.58 11.94 -8.77
C ILE A 155 -11.39 10.99 -7.90
N TYR A 156 -10.88 9.77 -7.78
CA TYR A 156 -11.47 8.71 -6.98
C TYR A 156 -10.49 8.19 -5.94
N VAL A 157 -11.03 7.69 -4.83
CA VAL A 157 -10.30 6.88 -3.86
C VAL A 157 -11.01 5.56 -3.64
N THR A 158 -10.26 4.48 -3.43
CA THR A 158 -10.82 3.20 -2.97
C THR A 158 -10.93 3.19 -1.45
N GLY A 159 -11.82 2.36 -0.91
CA GLY A 159 -11.97 2.13 0.53
C GLY A 159 -12.31 3.37 1.34
N THR A 160 -11.77 3.43 2.54
CA THR A 160 -12.02 4.47 3.55
C THR A 160 -10.72 4.96 4.17
N PRO A 161 -10.05 5.98 3.58
CA PRO A 161 -8.83 6.56 4.12
C PRO A 161 -9.02 7.09 5.55
N GLY A 162 -7.96 6.97 6.38
CA GLY A 162 -7.94 7.39 7.78
C GLY A 162 -8.19 6.27 8.78
N ASP A 163 -8.68 5.11 8.34
CA ASP A 163 -8.89 3.95 9.20
C ASP A 163 -7.58 3.42 9.80
N SER A 164 -6.49 3.43 9.03
CA SER A 164 -5.17 3.01 9.49
C SER A 164 -4.64 3.92 10.61
N ALA A 165 -4.78 5.23 10.47
CA ALA A 165 -4.38 6.20 11.49
C ALA A 165 -5.18 6.02 12.79
N ALA A 166 -6.47 5.69 12.71
CA ALA A 166 -7.29 5.35 13.86
C ALA A 166 -6.81 4.06 14.54
N GLY A 167 -6.51 3.03 13.76
CA GLY A 167 -5.94 1.76 14.24
C GLY A 167 -4.62 1.97 14.99
N LEU A 168 -3.71 2.76 14.44
CA LEU A 168 -2.47 3.14 15.11
C LEU A 168 -2.72 3.92 16.41
N ALA A 169 -3.71 4.84 16.41
CA ALA A 169 -4.07 5.59 17.61
C ALA A 169 -4.60 4.68 18.74
N ILE A 170 -5.34 3.62 18.40
CA ILE A 170 -5.79 2.60 19.36
C ILE A 170 -4.59 1.83 19.93
N LEU A 171 -3.71 1.32 19.07
CA LEU A 171 -2.50 0.58 19.47
C LEU A 171 -1.58 1.41 20.38
N GLN A 172 -1.52 2.71 20.14
CA GLN A 172 -0.75 3.66 20.96
C GLN A 172 -1.52 4.18 22.18
N ASN A 173 -2.71 3.67 22.49
CA ASN A 173 -3.58 4.13 23.59
C ASN A 173 -3.97 5.62 23.51
N ARG A 174 -3.98 6.21 22.30
CA ARG A 174 -4.40 7.60 22.04
C ARG A 174 -5.89 7.73 21.67
N LEU A 175 -6.50 6.61 21.23
CA LEU A 175 -7.93 6.49 20.96
C LEU A 175 -8.49 5.30 21.73
N GLN A 176 -9.62 5.50 22.42
CA GLN A 176 -10.36 4.43 23.08
C GLN A 176 -11.63 4.14 22.31
N VAL A 177 -11.81 2.92 21.88
CA VAL A 177 -12.99 2.41 21.18
C VAL A 177 -13.63 1.33 22.04
N ALA A 178 -14.86 1.59 22.50
CA ALA A 178 -15.56 0.68 23.41
C ALA A 178 -16.12 -0.58 22.70
N ASP A 179 -16.48 -0.45 21.42
CA ASP A 179 -16.91 -1.58 20.60
C ASP A 179 -15.70 -2.37 20.11
N ALA A 180 -15.58 -3.61 20.58
CA ALA A 180 -14.46 -4.48 20.23
C ALA A 180 -14.38 -4.77 18.72
N LYS A 181 -15.51 -4.86 18.01
CA LYS A 181 -15.53 -5.14 16.57
C LYS A 181 -14.98 -3.95 15.78
N ASP A 182 -15.36 -2.74 16.19
CA ASP A 182 -14.87 -1.52 15.55
C ASP A 182 -13.37 -1.32 15.86
N ALA A 183 -12.94 -1.60 17.09
CA ALA A 183 -11.53 -1.57 17.47
C ALA A 183 -10.71 -2.57 16.65
N ASP A 184 -11.15 -3.82 16.56
CA ASP A 184 -10.48 -4.88 15.77
C ASP A 184 -10.41 -4.52 14.28
N TYR A 185 -11.51 -3.96 13.74
CA TYR A 185 -11.54 -3.49 12.34
C TYR A 185 -10.47 -2.42 12.08
N LEU A 186 -10.44 -1.37 12.90
CA LEU A 186 -9.48 -0.26 12.72
C LEU A 186 -8.03 -0.72 12.94
N ILE A 187 -7.76 -1.53 13.96
CA ILE A 187 -6.45 -2.13 14.22
C ILE A 187 -6.01 -2.97 13.01
N LYS A 188 -6.91 -3.79 12.49
CA LYS A 188 -6.63 -4.62 11.32
C LYS A 188 -6.32 -3.79 10.07
N ARG A 189 -6.99 -2.64 9.88
CA ARG A 189 -6.69 -1.74 8.77
C ARG A 189 -5.24 -1.23 8.84
N HIS A 190 -4.69 -1.02 10.04
CA HIS A 190 -3.31 -0.60 10.24
C HIS A 190 -2.30 -1.76 10.12
N LEU A 191 -2.56 -2.89 10.80
CA LEU A 191 -1.61 -4.00 10.85
C LEU A 191 -1.63 -4.87 9.59
N ARG A 192 -2.80 -4.98 8.94
CA ARG A 192 -3.01 -5.84 7.76
C ARG A 192 -3.74 -5.08 6.65
N PRO A 193 -3.10 -4.05 6.05
CA PRO A 193 -3.70 -3.34 4.92
C PRO A 193 -3.98 -4.31 3.77
N SER A 194 -5.00 -4.02 2.97
CA SER A 194 -5.41 -4.88 1.85
C SER A 194 -4.96 -4.27 0.53
N PRO A 195 -3.89 -4.75 -0.09
CA PRO A 195 -3.41 -4.23 -1.37
C PRO A 195 -4.49 -4.31 -2.46
N ARG A 196 -4.66 -3.26 -3.22
CA ARG A 196 -5.72 -3.11 -4.23
C ARG A 196 -5.30 -3.66 -5.61
N ILE A 197 -4.70 -4.85 -5.63
CA ILE A 197 -4.14 -5.47 -6.85
C ILE A 197 -5.20 -5.59 -7.95
N LEU A 198 -6.36 -6.19 -7.65
CA LEU A 198 -7.43 -6.39 -8.65
C LEU A 198 -7.99 -5.07 -9.14
N GLN A 199 -8.10 -4.06 -8.25
CA GLN A 199 -8.55 -2.72 -8.63
C GLN A 199 -7.53 -2.05 -9.56
N GLY A 200 -6.25 -2.09 -9.22
CA GLY A 200 -5.17 -1.55 -10.07
C GLY A 200 -5.17 -2.19 -11.46
N GLN A 201 -5.28 -3.51 -11.52
CA GLN A 201 -5.39 -4.24 -12.80
C GLN A 201 -6.60 -3.81 -13.63
N ALA A 202 -7.76 -3.67 -13.00
CA ALA A 202 -9.00 -3.25 -13.67
C ALA A 202 -8.95 -1.80 -14.17
N LEU A 203 -8.13 -0.95 -13.55
CA LEU A 203 -7.97 0.46 -13.93
C LEU A 203 -7.04 0.70 -15.13
N ARG A 204 -6.25 -0.29 -15.57
CA ARG A 204 -5.23 -0.16 -16.65
C ARG A 204 -5.73 0.55 -17.91
N ASP A 205 -6.99 0.37 -18.27
CA ASP A 205 -7.59 0.93 -19.50
C ASP A 205 -8.59 2.06 -19.22
N LEU A 206 -8.80 2.40 -17.96
CA LEU A 206 -9.82 3.34 -17.53
C LEU A 206 -9.24 4.61 -16.93
N ALA A 207 -8.18 4.46 -16.12
CA ALA A 207 -7.58 5.57 -15.40
C ALA A 207 -6.45 6.23 -16.21
N ASN A 208 -6.35 7.54 -16.11
CA ASN A 208 -5.26 8.34 -16.68
C ASN A 208 -4.05 8.40 -15.75
N SER A 209 -4.27 8.31 -14.44
CA SER A 209 -3.20 8.24 -13.43
C SER A 209 -3.66 7.46 -12.19
N ALA A 210 -2.69 6.94 -11.44
CA ALA A 210 -2.94 6.29 -10.16
C ALA A 210 -1.72 6.42 -9.23
N ILE A 211 -2.00 6.34 -7.93
CA ILE A 211 -1.03 6.26 -6.83
C ILE A 211 -1.71 5.52 -5.68
N ASP A 212 -0.94 4.85 -4.83
CA ASP A 212 -1.45 4.36 -3.55
C ASP A 212 -1.33 5.43 -2.45
N LEU A 213 -2.07 5.25 -1.36
CA LEU A 213 -2.10 6.18 -0.24
C LEU A 213 -1.23 5.66 0.89
N SER A 214 0.06 6.02 0.86
CA SER A 214 1.07 5.67 1.86
C SER A 214 1.34 6.79 2.87
N ASP A 215 1.39 8.05 2.41
CA ASP A 215 1.73 9.23 3.21
C ASP A 215 0.52 10.13 3.52
N GLY A 216 -0.65 9.75 3.01
CA GLY A 216 -1.90 10.47 3.12
C GLY A 216 -2.30 11.20 1.85
N LEU A 217 -3.59 11.35 1.66
CA LEU A 217 -4.18 11.84 0.40
C LEU A 217 -3.61 13.19 -0.06
N ILE A 218 -3.26 14.10 0.86
CA ILE A 218 -2.66 15.41 0.51
C ILE A 218 -1.30 15.20 -0.18
N SER A 219 -0.43 14.38 0.41
CA SER A 219 0.89 14.09 -0.14
C SER A 219 0.79 13.37 -1.47
N ASP A 220 0.04 12.26 -1.47
CA ASP A 220 0.03 11.31 -2.58
C ASP A 220 -0.69 11.87 -3.81
N LEU A 221 -1.84 12.53 -3.65
CA LEU A 221 -2.49 13.26 -4.75
C LEU A 221 -1.62 14.44 -5.22
N GLY A 222 -0.86 15.07 -4.31
CA GLY A 222 0.11 16.09 -4.66
C GLY A 222 1.18 15.59 -5.64
N HIS A 223 1.57 14.31 -5.56
CA HIS A 223 2.48 13.69 -6.53
C HIS A 223 1.82 13.52 -7.91
N ILE A 224 0.56 13.16 -7.99
CA ILE A 224 -0.18 13.11 -9.27
C ILE A 224 -0.25 14.51 -9.88
N VAL A 225 -0.66 15.50 -9.09
CA VAL A 225 -0.76 16.91 -9.50
C VAL A 225 0.56 17.39 -10.09
N LYS A 226 1.66 17.18 -9.37
CA LYS A 226 3.00 17.57 -9.82
C LYS A 226 3.45 16.81 -11.08
N ALA A 227 3.23 15.50 -11.12
CA ALA A 227 3.68 14.68 -12.24
C ALA A 227 2.86 14.90 -13.52
N SER A 228 1.63 15.42 -13.40
CA SER A 228 0.70 15.68 -14.48
C SER A 228 0.61 17.15 -14.90
N ASP A 229 1.34 18.05 -14.21
CA ASP A 229 1.35 19.50 -14.46
C ASP A 229 -0.05 20.12 -14.49
N CYS A 230 -0.85 19.79 -13.47
CA CYS A 230 -2.23 20.30 -13.30
C CYS A 230 -2.55 20.48 -11.82
N GLY A 231 -3.71 21.03 -11.49
CA GLY A 231 -4.21 21.16 -10.12
C GLY A 231 -5.29 20.11 -9.81
N ALA A 232 -5.77 20.10 -8.57
CA ALA A 232 -6.89 19.28 -8.15
C ALA A 232 -7.78 20.02 -7.18
N ARG A 233 -9.11 19.82 -7.30
CA ARG A 233 -10.13 20.34 -6.40
C ARG A 233 -10.82 19.17 -5.71
N ILE A 234 -10.72 19.12 -4.38
CA ILE A 234 -11.27 18.06 -3.54
C ILE A 234 -12.42 18.63 -2.72
N ASP A 235 -13.56 17.98 -2.75
CA ASP A 235 -14.70 18.29 -1.89
C ASP A 235 -14.60 17.44 -0.62
N LEU A 236 -14.38 18.10 0.52
CA LEU A 236 -14.20 17.44 1.82
C LEU A 236 -15.44 16.68 2.28
N ALA A 237 -16.62 17.07 1.82
CA ALA A 237 -17.89 16.39 2.14
C ALA A 237 -18.03 15.04 1.41
N LEU A 238 -17.25 14.81 0.36
CA LEU A 238 -17.29 13.56 -0.44
C LEU A 238 -16.28 12.51 0.03
N LEU A 239 -15.41 12.85 1.00
CA LEU A 239 -14.44 11.86 1.51
C LEU A 239 -15.18 10.71 2.21
N PRO A 240 -14.87 9.45 1.83
CA PRO A 240 -15.51 8.30 2.45
C PRO A 240 -14.88 7.99 3.81
N PHE A 241 -15.71 7.74 4.80
CA PHE A 241 -15.31 7.26 6.12
C PHE A 241 -15.97 5.92 6.41
N SER A 242 -15.26 5.04 7.12
CA SER A 242 -15.88 3.83 7.64
C SER A 242 -16.88 4.15 8.75
N ASP A 243 -17.83 3.24 8.94
CA ASP A 243 -18.76 3.33 10.06
C ASP A 243 -18.04 3.32 11.41
N ALA A 244 -16.95 2.53 11.52
CA ALA A 244 -16.14 2.44 12.73
C ALA A 244 -15.45 3.78 13.02
N LEU A 245 -14.82 4.40 12.02
CA LEU A 245 -14.20 5.71 12.18
C LEU A 245 -15.23 6.77 12.55
N SER A 246 -16.36 6.82 11.84
CA SER A 246 -17.42 7.82 12.02
C SER A 246 -18.11 7.74 13.39
N ARG A 247 -18.18 6.53 14.00
CA ARG A 247 -18.80 6.37 15.32
C ARG A 247 -17.91 6.80 16.48
N HIS A 248 -16.59 6.71 16.34
CA HIS A 248 -15.67 6.85 17.46
C HIS A 248 -14.71 8.03 17.38
N VAL A 249 -14.70 8.73 16.26
CA VAL A 249 -13.76 9.82 16.01
C VAL A 249 -14.52 11.09 15.63
N GLU A 250 -14.13 12.23 16.21
CA GLU A 250 -14.69 13.52 15.85
C GLU A 250 -14.46 13.82 14.36
N PRO A 251 -15.45 14.42 13.66
CA PRO A 251 -15.39 14.60 12.19
C PRO A 251 -14.14 15.31 11.70
N GLU A 252 -13.66 16.33 12.38
CA GLU A 252 -12.46 17.07 11.98
C GLU A 252 -11.18 16.22 12.14
N GLN A 253 -11.13 15.37 13.17
CA GLN A 253 -10.01 14.44 13.36
C GLN A 253 -10.05 13.30 12.34
N ALA A 254 -11.23 12.77 12.01
CA ALA A 254 -11.41 11.77 10.95
C ALA A 254 -10.95 12.33 9.60
N LEU A 255 -11.36 13.56 9.29
CA LEU A 255 -10.94 14.29 8.10
C LEU A 255 -9.42 14.47 8.05
N ARG A 256 -8.81 14.87 9.16
CA ARG A 256 -7.35 15.01 9.26
C ARG A 256 -6.64 13.69 9.02
N TRP A 257 -7.13 12.58 9.58
CA TRP A 257 -6.54 11.26 9.37
C TRP A 257 -6.69 10.78 7.92
N ALA A 258 -7.85 10.98 7.29
CA ALA A 258 -8.05 10.63 5.89
C ALA A 258 -7.13 11.41 4.93
N LEU A 259 -6.85 12.68 5.25
CA LEU A 259 -6.05 13.56 4.41
C LEU A 259 -4.54 13.44 4.65
N SER A 260 -4.11 13.17 5.89
CA SER A 260 -2.69 13.23 6.28
C SER A 260 -2.23 12.10 7.21
N GLY A 261 -3.06 11.07 7.44
CA GLY A 261 -2.73 9.98 8.38
C GLY A 261 -1.74 8.98 7.85
N GLY A 262 -1.74 8.72 6.55
CA GLY A 262 -0.91 7.71 5.89
C GLY A 262 -1.26 6.26 6.21
N GLU A 263 -0.53 5.35 5.59
CA GLU A 263 -0.59 3.90 5.78
C GLU A 263 -1.96 3.24 5.50
N ASP A 264 -2.82 3.88 4.70
CA ASP A 264 -4.11 3.32 4.30
C ASP A 264 -3.99 2.28 3.17
N TYR A 265 -3.00 2.46 2.29
CA TYR A 265 -2.73 1.59 1.14
C TYR A 265 -3.97 1.34 0.27
N GLU A 266 -4.79 2.39 0.15
CA GLU A 266 -5.86 2.51 -0.82
C GLU A 266 -5.30 3.11 -2.12
N LEU A 267 -6.08 3.08 -3.22
CA LEU A 267 -5.70 3.76 -4.46
C LEU A 267 -6.40 5.10 -4.57
N CYS A 268 -5.62 6.13 -4.96
CA CYS A 268 -6.14 7.37 -5.52
C CYS A 268 -5.87 7.37 -7.02
N PHE A 269 -6.89 7.60 -7.84
CA PHE A 269 -6.77 7.53 -9.30
C PHE A 269 -7.63 8.56 -10.00
N THR A 270 -7.27 8.90 -11.24
CA THR A 270 -8.01 9.87 -12.05
C THR A 270 -8.59 9.22 -13.30
N VAL A 271 -9.82 9.57 -13.61
CA VAL A 271 -10.58 8.96 -14.72
C VAL A 271 -11.23 10.05 -15.59
N PRO A 272 -11.06 10.00 -16.91
CA PRO A 272 -11.75 10.93 -17.80
C PRO A 272 -13.26 10.67 -17.81
N GLU A 273 -14.05 11.71 -18.04
CA GLU A 273 -15.51 11.60 -18.12
C GLU A 273 -15.98 10.47 -19.06
N LEU A 274 -15.26 10.27 -20.15
CA LEU A 274 -15.60 9.28 -21.17
C LEU A 274 -15.62 7.83 -20.64
N THR A 275 -14.70 7.48 -19.73
CA THR A 275 -14.57 6.11 -19.17
C THR A 275 -15.19 5.98 -17.78
N ARG A 276 -15.66 7.09 -17.19
CA ARG A 276 -16.25 7.11 -15.84
C ARG A 276 -17.39 6.10 -15.67
N GLY A 277 -18.29 6.00 -16.65
CA GLY A 277 -19.42 5.05 -16.62
C GLY A 277 -19.01 3.56 -16.65
N ALA A 278 -17.76 3.26 -17.01
CA ALA A 278 -17.24 1.89 -17.02
C ALA A 278 -16.70 1.43 -15.65
N LEU A 279 -16.50 2.35 -14.71
CA LEU A 279 -15.93 2.02 -13.39
C LEU A 279 -16.80 1.04 -12.61
N ASP A 280 -18.12 1.23 -12.59
CA ASP A 280 -19.05 0.35 -11.88
C ASP A 280 -18.98 -1.09 -12.42
N VAL A 281 -18.78 -1.25 -13.71
CA VAL A 281 -18.63 -2.56 -14.36
C VAL A 281 -17.27 -3.17 -14.01
N ALA A 282 -16.21 -2.37 -14.02
CA ALA A 282 -14.84 -2.85 -13.79
C ALA A 282 -14.54 -3.12 -12.31
N LEU A 283 -15.01 -2.26 -11.40
CA LEU A 283 -14.67 -2.30 -9.98
C LEU A 283 -15.80 -2.82 -9.08
N GLY A 284 -17.07 -2.64 -9.47
CA GLY A 284 -18.22 -2.91 -8.59
C GLY A 284 -18.34 -4.35 -8.10
N HIS A 285 -17.80 -5.31 -8.84
CA HIS A 285 -17.81 -6.74 -8.45
C HIS A 285 -16.59 -7.14 -7.58
N LEU A 286 -15.61 -6.25 -7.39
CA LEU A 286 -14.37 -6.54 -6.66
C LEU A 286 -14.52 -6.35 -5.14
N GLY A 287 -15.71 -5.98 -4.65
CA GLY A 287 -16.05 -5.93 -3.22
C GLY A 287 -15.39 -4.79 -2.43
N VAL A 288 -14.76 -3.83 -3.09
CA VAL A 288 -14.16 -2.64 -2.47
C VAL A 288 -14.90 -1.40 -2.97
N PRO A 289 -15.44 -0.55 -2.07
CA PRO A 289 -16.05 0.69 -2.48
C PRO A 289 -15.02 1.63 -3.10
N PHE A 290 -15.47 2.48 -4.01
CA PHE A 290 -14.67 3.58 -4.57
C PHE A 290 -15.53 4.82 -4.66
N THR A 291 -14.97 5.97 -4.34
CA THR A 291 -15.71 7.21 -4.17
C THR A 291 -15.07 8.33 -4.97
N CYS A 292 -15.88 9.05 -5.74
CA CYS A 292 -15.47 10.27 -6.41
C CYS A 292 -15.37 11.39 -5.37
N ILE A 293 -14.18 11.99 -5.22
CA ILE A 293 -13.90 12.99 -4.20
C ILE A 293 -13.61 14.38 -4.76
N GLY A 294 -13.50 14.51 -6.08
CA GLY A 294 -13.15 15.78 -6.69
C GLY A 294 -12.84 15.69 -8.18
N GLN A 295 -12.15 16.70 -8.68
CA GLN A 295 -11.81 16.81 -10.10
C GLN A 295 -10.46 17.49 -10.30
N MET A 296 -9.70 17.04 -11.30
CA MET A 296 -8.47 17.69 -11.76
C MET A 296 -8.79 19.02 -12.44
N THR A 297 -7.95 20.03 -12.20
CA THR A 297 -8.14 21.39 -12.72
C THR A 297 -6.97 21.83 -13.59
N ALA A 298 -7.20 22.83 -14.44
CA ALA A 298 -6.14 23.45 -15.23
C ALA A 298 -5.25 24.42 -14.39
N ASP A 299 -5.67 24.66 -13.16
CA ASP A 299 -4.98 25.59 -12.25
C ASP A 299 -3.74 24.91 -11.67
N ILE A 300 -2.57 25.47 -11.89
CA ILE A 300 -1.29 24.88 -11.48
C ILE A 300 -1.03 25.14 -9.97
N GLU A 301 -1.94 25.82 -9.26
CA GLU A 301 -1.74 26.21 -7.85
C GLU A 301 -1.81 25.03 -6.85
N GLY A 302 -1.89 23.77 -7.35
CA GLY A 302 -1.80 22.58 -6.51
C GLY A 302 -3.15 22.05 -6.07
N LEU A 303 -3.27 21.72 -4.76
CA LEU A 303 -4.50 21.17 -4.17
C LEU A 303 -5.38 22.29 -3.63
N CYS A 304 -6.64 22.31 -4.06
CA CYS A 304 -7.70 23.16 -3.53
C CYS A 304 -8.73 22.30 -2.81
N PHE A 305 -9.03 22.61 -1.56
CA PHE A 305 -10.04 21.93 -0.77
C PHE A 305 -11.31 22.78 -0.68
N ILE A 306 -12.46 22.13 -0.85
CA ILE A 306 -13.78 22.78 -0.79
C ILE A 306 -14.53 22.24 0.42
N ARG A 307 -15.10 23.14 1.22
CA ARG A 307 -16.03 22.83 2.31
C ARG A 307 -17.26 23.71 2.16
N ASP A 308 -18.44 23.10 2.11
CA ASP A 308 -19.73 23.80 1.94
C ASP A 308 -19.77 24.73 0.70
N GLY A 309 -19.07 24.30 -0.38
CA GLY A 309 -18.99 25.06 -1.63
C GLY A 309 -17.92 26.16 -1.68
N GLU A 310 -17.24 26.42 -0.57
CA GLU A 310 -16.22 27.46 -0.47
C GLU A 310 -14.81 26.89 -0.34
N PRO A 311 -13.79 27.53 -0.93
CA PRO A 311 -12.39 27.14 -0.75
C PRO A 311 -11.94 27.30 0.70
N VAL A 312 -11.22 26.31 1.21
CA VAL A 312 -10.62 26.33 2.55
C VAL A 312 -9.14 26.01 2.49
N THR A 313 -8.37 26.65 3.36
CA THR A 313 -6.95 26.36 3.54
C THR A 313 -6.78 25.36 4.68
N LEU A 314 -6.04 24.29 4.43
CA LEU A 314 -5.67 23.30 5.43
C LEU A 314 -4.15 23.39 5.66
N ASP A 315 -3.73 23.56 6.91
CA ASP A 315 -2.31 23.57 7.31
C ASP A 315 -1.78 22.14 7.55
N TRP A 316 -2.44 21.14 7.00
CA TRP A 316 -2.09 19.75 7.15
C TRP A 316 -1.13 19.31 6.03
N LYS A 317 -0.19 18.45 6.39
CA LYS A 317 0.79 17.87 5.47
C LYS A 317 0.75 16.35 5.58
N GLY A 318 1.14 15.66 4.52
CA GLY A 318 1.39 14.22 4.58
C GLY A 318 2.60 13.89 5.47
N TYR A 319 2.82 12.62 5.69
CA TYR A 319 3.96 12.13 6.46
C TYR A 319 5.28 12.44 5.74
N ASP A 320 6.31 12.81 6.51
CA ASP A 320 7.67 13.03 6.00
C ASP A 320 8.67 12.52 7.05
N HIS A 321 9.48 11.53 6.67
CA HIS A 321 10.50 10.91 7.53
C HIS A 321 11.53 11.87 8.11
N PHE A 322 11.77 12.99 7.44
CA PHE A 322 12.80 13.97 7.79
C PHE A 322 12.24 15.33 8.23
N ALA A 323 10.91 15.46 8.28
CA ALA A 323 10.30 16.65 8.86
C ALA A 323 10.64 16.75 10.34
N THR A 324 11.11 17.92 10.75
CA THR A 324 11.32 18.22 12.19
C THR A 324 9.95 18.35 12.86
N PRO A 325 9.74 17.69 14.01
CA PRO A 325 8.47 17.75 14.75
C PRO A 325 8.10 19.17 15.21
#